data_09d94528893995b5dfbcee6f59fbaa3b
#
_entry.id   09d94528893995b5dfbcee6f59fbaa3b
#
_cell.length_a   1.000
_cell.length_b   1.000
_cell.length_c   1.000
_cell.angle_alpha   90.00
_cell.angle_beta   90.00
_cell.angle_gamma   90.00
#
_symmetry.space_group_name_H-M   'P 1'
#
loop_
_entity.id
_entity.type
_entity.pdbx_description
1 polymer ?
#
loop_
_entity_poly.entity_id
_entity_poly.type
_entity_poly.pdbx_seq_one_letter_code
_entity_poly.pdbx_strand_id
1 'polypeptide(L)'
;MIALGKLSRQHGKGIERKRASELASFLEYIAQFHPIESIVFLCIGTDCSTGDALGPLVGSRLAQLGFTVVGTLDEPCDGHNYERRVKLIPVDKTIIAIDACLGRAESVGSYLISVGALQPAQATGGSLTPYGHYSLAAVVNTNGPRPYTILQMTPLSKVLQMTEQIVAAVSQVFQKR
;
A
#
# COMPACT_ATOMS: atom_id res chain seq x y z
N MET A 1 -21.89 24.32 5.80
CA MET A 1 -22.23 22.95 6.19
C MET A 1 -22.87 22.16 5.02
N ILE A 2 -22.25 22.13 3.82
CA ILE A 2 -22.82 21.49 2.60
C ILE A 2 -21.74 20.70 1.79
N ALA A 3 -20.68 20.21 2.35
CA ALA A 3 -19.66 19.46 1.56
C ALA A 3 -19.38 18.03 2.05
N LEU A 4 -19.72 17.67 3.27
CA LEU A 4 -19.42 16.36 3.87
C LEU A 4 -20.21 15.17 3.27
N GLY A 5 -21.40 15.43 2.72
CA GLY A 5 -22.30 14.35 2.25
C GLY A 5 -22.02 13.82 0.85
N LYS A 6 -21.26 14.51 0.01
CA LYS A 6 -20.99 14.08 -1.39
C LYS A 6 -19.65 13.35 -1.56
N LEU A 7 -18.65 13.67 -0.77
CA LEU A 7 -17.31 13.04 -0.83
C LEU A 7 -17.29 11.66 -0.17
N SER A 8 -18.07 11.43 0.89
CA SER A 8 -18.19 10.10 1.53
C SER A 8 -18.83 9.03 0.63
N ARG A 9 -19.49 9.42 -0.46
CA ARG A 9 -20.05 8.49 -1.46
C ARG A 9 -19.06 8.07 -2.55
N GLN A 10 -17.92 8.74 -2.69
CA GLN A 10 -16.91 8.38 -3.70
C GLN A 10 -15.95 7.30 -3.22
N HIS A 11 -15.72 7.18 -1.90
CA HIS A 11 -14.89 6.13 -1.30
C HIS A 11 -15.68 5.47 -0.16
N GLY A 12 -16.63 4.61 -0.54
CA GLY A 12 -17.43 3.82 0.41
C GLY A 12 -16.55 2.83 1.19
N LYS A 13 -17.08 2.25 2.29
CA LYS A 13 -16.40 1.25 3.14
C LYS A 13 -16.01 -0.07 2.42
N GLY A 14 -16.01 -0.12 1.08
CA GLY A 14 -15.67 -1.27 0.27
C GLY A 14 -14.29 -1.15 -0.39
N ILE A 15 -13.76 -2.28 -0.87
CA ILE A 15 -12.55 -2.30 -1.68
C ILE A 15 -12.89 -1.81 -3.09
N GLU A 16 -12.18 -0.78 -3.56
CA GLU A 16 -12.32 -0.24 -4.90
C GLU A 16 -11.09 -0.58 -5.75
N ARG A 17 -11.29 -0.98 -7.00
CA ARG A 17 -10.20 -1.16 -7.97
C ARG A 17 -9.94 0.14 -8.71
N LYS A 18 -8.68 0.58 -8.72
CA LYS A 18 -8.22 1.82 -9.36
C LYS A 18 -7.06 1.57 -10.33
N ARG A 19 -6.95 2.42 -11.35
CA ARG A 19 -5.76 2.51 -12.19
C ARG A 19 -4.75 3.47 -11.57
N ALA A 20 -3.50 3.46 -12.04
CA ALA A 20 -2.45 4.34 -11.54
C ALA A 20 -2.85 5.84 -11.59
N SER A 21 -3.52 6.26 -12.66
CA SER A 21 -3.99 7.64 -12.84
C SER A 21 -5.04 8.10 -11.81
N GLU A 22 -5.63 7.16 -11.07
CA GLU A 22 -6.68 7.43 -10.08
C GLU A 22 -6.15 7.40 -8.63
N LEU A 23 -4.87 7.01 -8.43
CA LEU A 23 -4.25 6.94 -7.09
C LEU A 23 -4.15 8.31 -6.42
N ALA A 24 -3.81 9.35 -7.19
CA ALA A 24 -3.71 10.70 -6.67
C ALA A 24 -5.03 11.17 -6.05
N SER A 25 -6.17 10.89 -6.67
CA SER A 25 -7.48 11.27 -6.14
C SER A 25 -7.80 10.59 -4.79
N PHE A 26 -7.38 9.35 -4.61
CA PHE A 26 -7.51 8.66 -3.32
C PHE A 26 -6.62 9.29 -2.24
N LEU A 27 -5.38 9.60 -2.59
CA LEU A 27 -4.45 10.27 -1.67
C LEU A 27 -4.87 11.71 -1.36
N GLU A 28 -5.42 12.44 -2.33
CA GLU A 28 -6.02 13.78 -2.12
C GLU A 28 -7.19 13.72 -1.15
N TYR A 29 -8.04 12.68 -1.24
CA TYR A 29 -9.10 12.45 -0.26
C TYR A 29 -8.51 12.29 1.15
N ILE A 30 -7.45 11.50 1.33
CA ILE A 30 -6.78 11.32 2.64
C ILE A 30 -6.20 12.65 3.13
N ALA A 31 -5.53 13.40 2.25
CA ALA A 31 -4.89 14.67 2.58
C ALA A 31 -5.87 15.77 3.05
N GLN A 32 -7.17 15.66 2.74
CA GLN A 32 -8.19 16.57 3.26
C GLN A 32 -8.40 16.45 4.77
N PHE A 33 -8.13 15.28 5.34
CA PHE A 33 -8.39 14.98 6.75
C PHE A 33 -7.12 14.83 7.58
N HIS A 34 -5.98 14.56 6.93
CA HIS A 34 -4.73 14.19 7.59
C HIS A 34 -3.54 14.97 6.99
N PRO A 35 -2.90 15.86 7.77
CA PRO A 35 -1.67 16.51 7.34
C PRO A 35 -0.56 15.46 7.22
N ILE A 36 0.40 15.68 6.31
CA ILE A 36 1.45 14.71 5.99
C ILE A 36 2.29 14.32 7.21
N GLU A 37 2.49 15.23 8.16
CA GLU A 37 3.23 15.00 9.40
C GLU A 37 2.55 13.98 10.32
N SER A 38 1.23 13.78 10.16
CA SER A 38 0.47 12.76 10.88
C SER A 38 0.44 11.42 10.18
N ILE A 39 0.92 11.32 8.95
CA ILE A 39 0.83 10.10 8.13
C ILE A 39 2.09 9.26 8.27
N VAL A 40 1.91 7.95 8.41
CA VAL A 40 2.95 6.92 8.30
C VAL A 40 2.56 5.98 7.16
N PHE A 41 3.49 5.78 6.22
CA PHE A 41 3.35 4.77 5.17
C PHE A 41 3.88 3.44 5.71
N LEU A 42 2.98 2.48 5.92
CA LEU A 42 3.31 1.12 6.32
C LEU A 42 3.46 0.26 5.07
N CYS A 43 4.69 0.06 4.63
CA CYS A 43 5.06 -0.66 3.42
C CYS A 43 5.40 -2.12 3.76
N ILE A 44 4.50 -3.04 3.43
CA ILE A 44 4.58 -4.44 3.85
C ILE A 44 5.19 -5.27 2.73
N GLY A 45 6.09 -6.20 3.09
CA GLY A 45 6.70 -7.12 2.16
C GLY A 45 8.15 -7.46 2.47
N THR A 46 8.80 -8.18 1.55
CA THR A 46 10.19 -8.65 1.64
C THR A 46 10.84 -8.66 0.27
N ASP A 47 12.13 -8.40 0.20
CA ASP A 47 12.94 -8.51 -1.02
C ASP A 47 13.31 -9.97 -1.41
N CYS A 48 13.02 -10.93 -0.51
CA CYS A 48 13.20 -12.37 -0.77
C CYS A 48 12.18 -12.94 -1.78
N SER A 49 11.19 -12.16 -2.20
CA SER A 49 10.16 -12.51 -3.17
C SER A 49 9.89 -11.30 -4.05
N THR A 50 10.06 -11.46 -5.37
CA THR A 50 9.99 -10.32 -6.31
C THR A 50 8.67 -9.56 -6.23
N GLY A 51 7.53 -10.27 -6.15
CA GLY A 51 6.22 -9.61 -6.02
C GLY A 51 6.08 -8.84 -4.71
N ASP A 52 6.53 -9.45 -3.61
CA ASP A 52 6.46 -8.87 -2.27
C ASP A 52 7.46 -7.72 -2.06
N ALA A 53 8.45 -7.59 -2.94
CA ALA A 53 9.42 -6.49 -2.88
C ALA A 53 8.78 -5.11 -3.16
N LEU A 54 7.55 -5.06 -3.67
CA LEU A 54 6.85 -3.81 -3.96
C LEU A 54 6.77 -2.91 -2.72
N GLY A 55 6.34 -3.45 -1.57
CA GLY A 55 6.25 -2.68 -0.32
C GLY A 55 7.59 -2.06 0.07
N PRO A 56 8.65 -2.84 0.30
CA PRO A 56 10.00 -2.34 0.61
C PRO A 56 10.56 -1.35 -0.41
N LEU A 57 10.33 -1.57 -1.71
CA LEU A 57 10.76 -0.64 -2.76
C LEU A 57 10.04 0.71 -2.67
N VAL A 58 8.72 0.70 -2.51
CA VAL A 58 7.93 1.93 -2.28
C VAL A 58 8.43 2.63 -1.02
N GLY A 59 8.59 1.88 0.08
CA GLY A 59 9.04 2.43 1.35
C GLY A 59 10.41 3.10 1.26
N SER A 60 11.39 2.46 0.61
CA SER A 60 12.73 3.04 0.41
C SER A 60 12.68 4.34 -0.40
N ARG A 61 11.87 4.37 -1.47
CA ARG A 61 11.71 5.59 -2.29
C ARG A 61 11.03 6.71 -1.52
N LEU A 62 9.97 6.40 -0.76
CA LEU A 62 9.28 7.40 0.05
C LEU A 62 10.17 7.94 1.18
N ALA A 63 10.96 7.09 1.83
CA ALA A 63 11.91 7.50 2.86
C ALA A 63 12.98 8.44 2.29
N GLN A 64 13.52 8.16 1.09
CA GLN A 64 14.45 9.06 0.39
C GLN A 64 13.85 10.43 0.07
N LEU A 65 12.53 10.51 -0.08
CA LEU A 65 11.78 11.75 -0.31
C LEU A 65 11.38 12.47 1.00
N GLY A 66 11.77 11.93 2.16
CA GLY A 66 11.53 12.53 3.48
C GLY A 66 10.20 12.16 4.12
N PHE A 67 9.46 11.20 3.59
CA PHE A 67 8.22 10.71 4.22
C PHE A 67 8.50 9.77 5.40
N THR A 68 7.58 9.74 6.36
CA THR A 68 7.64 8.79 7.50
C THR A 68 7.19 7.41 7.03
N VAL A 69 8.08 6.43 7.11
CA VAL A 69 7.88 5.08 6.56
C VAL A 69 8.21 4.01 7.59
N VAL A 70 7.47 2.91 7.57
CA VAL A 70 7.81 1.63 8.19
C VAL A 70 7.84 0.57 7.09
N GLY A 71 8.98 -0.10 6.92
CA GLY A 71 9.21 -1.10 5.86
C GLY A 71 9.93 -0.51 4.64
N THR A 72 11.24 -0.69 4.61
CA THR A 72 12.15 -0.33 3.51
C THR A 72 12.93 -1.57 3.07
N LEU A 73 13.76 -1.47 2.03
CA LEU A 73 14.67 -2.56 1.65
C LEU A 73 15.72 -2.86 2.73
N ASP A 74 16.22 -1.82 3.43
CA ASP A 74 17.20 -2.00 4.51
C ASP A 74 16.56 -2.56 5.79
N GLU A 75 15.28 -2.22 6.01
CA GLU A 75 14.51 -2.66 7.16
C GLU A 75 13.09 -3.10 6.75
N PRO A 76 12.93 -4.27 6.13
CA PRO A 76 11.62 -4.75 5.67
C PRO A 76 10.61 -4.94 6.81
N CYS A 77 9.34 -4.75 6.49
CA CYS A 77 8.22 -5.09 7.36
C CYS A 77 7.50 -6.30 6.78
N ASP A 78 7.91 -7.49 7.19
CA ASP A 78 7.45 -8.77 6.65
C ASP A 78 6.71 -9.61 7.69
N GLY A 79 6.25 -10.79 7.28
CA GLY A 79 5.50 -11.70 8.15
C GLY A 79 6.19 -12.10 9.45
N HIS A 80 7.54 -12.01 9.53
CA HIS A 80 8.29 -12.38 10.73
C HIS A 80 8.34 -11.26 11.78
N ASN A 81 8.27 -10.00 11.36
CA ASN A 81 8.45 -8.85 12.25
C ASN A 81 7.25 -7.88 12.28
N TYR A 82 6.25 -8.09 11.44
CA TYR A 82 5.09 -7.23 11.24
C TYR A 82 4.43 -6.80 12.56
N GLU A 83 4.01 -7.78 13.38
CA GLU A 83 3.31 -7.51 14.65
C GLU A 83 4.13 -6.63 15.62
N ARG A 84 5.44 -6.79 15.61
CA ARG A 84 6.34 -5.95 16.41
C ARG A 84 6.43 -4.55 15.83
N ARG A 85 6.57 -4.43 14.50
CA ARG A 85 6.77 -3.14 13.83
C ARG A 85 5.53 -2.25 13.90
N VAL A 86 4.35 -2.81 13.70
CA VAL A 86 3.11 -2.01 13.78
C VAL A 86 2.85 -1.48 15.18
N LYS A 87 3.23 -2.22 16.23
CA LYS A 87 3.11 -1.77 17.63
C LYS A 87 4.02 -0.59 17.99
N LEU A 88 5.07 -0.35 17.21
CA LEU A 88 5.99 0.77 17.40
C LEU A 88 5.48 2.07 16.75
N ILE A 89 4.46 2.00 15.91
CA ILE A 89 3.86 3.19 15.29
C ILE A 89 3.04 3.92 16.35
N PRO A 90 3.27 5.22 16.59
CA PRO A 90 2.50 5.98 17.57
C PRO A 90 1.01 5.97 17.25
N VAL A 91 0.17 5.87 18.27
CA VAL A 91 -1.29 5.70 18.14
C VAL A 91 -2.02 6.92 17.56
N ASP A 92 -1.37 8.07 17.58
CA ASP A 92 -1.87 9.33 17.02
C ASP A 92 -1.60 9.47 15.51
N LYS A 93 -0.88 8.52 14.91
CA LYS A 93 -0.55 8.53 13.48
C LYS A 93 -1.65 7.92 12.63
N THR A 94 -1.87 8.53 11.48
CA THR A 94 -2.69 7.96 10.41
C THR A 94 -1.85 7.03 9.56
N ILE A 95 -2.29 5.80 9.36
CA ILE A 95 -1.52 4.78 8.66
C ILE A 95 -2.14 4.50 7.30
N ILE A 96 -1.32 4.65 6.25
CA ILE A 96 -1.62 4.17 4.91
C ILE A 96 -0.80 2.89 4.70
N ALA A 97 -1.47 1.74 4.71
CA ALA A 97 -0.82 0.45 4.50
C ALA A 97 -0.69 0.15 3.00
N ILE A 98 0.51 -0.24 2.56
CA ILE A 98 0.85 -0.55 1.17
C ILE A 98 1.40 -1.97 1.11
N ASP A 99 0.84 -2.81 0.23
CA ASP A 99 1.24 -4.20 0.07
C ASP A 99 1.09 -4.64 -1.40
N ALA A 100 1.72 -5.75 -1.76
CA ALA A 100 1.47 -6.46 -3.01
C ALA A 100 0.38 -7.50 -2.82
N CYS A 101 -0.40 -7.76 -3.85
CA CYS A 101 -1.37 -8.84 -3.83
C CYS A 101 -1.46 -9.54 -5.19
N LEU A 102 -2.06 -10.72 -5.17
CA LEU A 102 -2.49 -11.45 -6.36
C LEU A 102 -3.97 -11.18 -6.61
N GLY A 103 -4.36 -11.15 -7.88
CA GLY A 103 -5.73 -10.88 -8.26
C GLY A 103 -6.18 -11.67 -9.49
N ARG A 104 -7.32 -11.30 -10.07
CA ARG A 104 -7.75 -11.84 -11.35
C ARG A 104 -6.86 -11.30 -12.47
N ALA A 105 -6.75 -12.03 -13.58
CA ALA A 105 -5.92 -11.65 -14.73
C ALA A 105 -6.21 -10.22 -15.23
N GLU A 106 -7.49 -9.84 -15.29
CA GLU A 106 -7.94 -8.50 -15.70
C GLU A 106 -7.65 -7.39 -14.67
N SER A 107 -7.21 -7.77 -13.47
CA SER A 107 -6.85 -6.82 -12.41
C SER A 107 -5.36 -6.59 -12.28
N VAL A 108 -4.53 -7.39 -12.94
CA VAL A 108 -3.05 -7.25 -12.86
C VAL A 108 -2.63 -5.87 -13.39
N GLY A 109 -1.81 -5.16 -12.59
CA GLY A 109 -1.40 -3.78 -12.87
C GLY A 109 -2.37 -2.71 -12.35
N SER A 110 -3.46 -3.09 -11.69
CA SER A 110 -4.36 -2.18 -10.97
C SER A 110 -4.08 -2.19 -9.46
N TYR A 111 -4.77 -1.31 -8.76
CA TYR A 111 -4.65 -1.11 -7.31
C TYR A 111 -6.00 -1.32 -6.65
N LEU A 112 -5.99 -2.00 -5.52
CA LEU A 112 -7.15 -2.14 -4.65
C LEU A 112 -6.97 -1.16 -3.50
N ILE A 113 -7.87 -0.19 -3.39
CA ILE A 113 -7.85 0.81 -2.33
C ILE A 113 -9.05 0.64 -1.42
N SER A 114 -8.89 1.00 -0.15
CA SER A 114 -9.98 0.98 0.82
C SER A 114 -9.75 1.98 1.95
N VAL A 115 -10.84 2.50 2.49
CA VAL A 115 -10.85 3.12 3.83
C VAL A 115 -10.99 1.98 4.83
N GLY A 116 -9.93 1.71 5.58
CA GLY A 116 -9.86 0.61 6.55
C GLY A 116 -8.53 -0.13 6.51
N ALA A 117 -8.40 -1.07 7.45
CA ALA A 117 -7.20 -1.87 7.61
C ALA A 117 -6.95 -2.79 6.41
N LEU A 118 -5.69 -2.89 6.01
CA LEU A 118 -5.22 -3.90 5.08
C LEU A 118 -5.06 -5.23 5.81
N GLN A 119 -5.46 -6.33 5.18
CA GLN A 119 -5.19 -7.68 5.66
C GLN A 119 -4.00 -8.26 4.90
N PRO A 120 -2.79 -8.23 5.49
CA PRO A 120 -1.58 -8.65 4.80
C PRO A 120 -1.45 -10.18 4.76
N ALA A 121 -0.49 -10.66 3.94
CA ALA A 121 -0.06 -12.07 3.88
C ALA A 121 -1.11 -13.09 3.42
N GLN A 122 -2.22 -12.69 2.80
CA GLN A 122 -3.23 -13.64 2.31
C GLN A 122 -2.64 -14.62 1.28
N ALA A 123 -1.72 -14.18 0.44
CA ALA A 123 -1.10 -15.03 -0.59
C ALA A 123 -0.15 -16.08 -0.01
N THR A 124 0.40 -15.85 1.19
CA THR A 124 1.33 -16.76 1.86
C THR A 124 0.64 -17.70 2.85
N GLY A 125 -0.70 -17.62 2.97
CA GLY A 125 -1.47 -18.41 3.94
C GLY A 125 -1.28 -17.96 5.39
N GLY A 126 -0.62 -16.85 5.62
CA GLY A 126 -0.47 -16.23 6.93
C GLY A 126 -1.75 -15.49 7.36
N SER A 127 -1.97 -15.39 8.66
CA SER A 127 -3.01 -14.59 9.27
C SER A 127 -2.36 -13.56 10.17
N LEU A 128 -2.00 -12.41 9.60
CA LEU A 128 -1.51 -11.26 10.36
C LEU A 128 -2.70 -10.39 10.76
N THR A 129 -2.57 -9.68 11.89
CA THR A 129 -3.61 -8.75 12.36
C THR A 129 -3.78 -7.62 11.35
N PRO A 130 -5.01 -7.35 10.84
CA PRO A 130 -5.24 -6.22 9.96
C PRO A 130 -4.85 -4.89 10.62
N TYR A 131 -4.12 -4.03 9.90
CA TYR A 131 -3.67 -2.75 10.44
C TYR A 131 -3.71 -1.66 9.37
N GLY A 132 -3.92 -0.42 9.80
CA GLY A 132 -3.99 0.76 8.94
C GLY A 132 -5.36 1.42 8.96
N HIS A 133 -5.38 2.70 8.61
CA HIS A 133 -6.60 3.50 8.45
C HIS A 133 -7.06 3.54 7.00
N TYR A 134 -6.10 3.41 6.11
CA TYR A 134 -6.27 3.32 4.66
C TYR A 134 -5.39 2.21 4.11
N SER A 135 -5.83 1.57 3.04
CA SER A 135 -5.08 0.49 2.40
C SER A 135 -4.96 0.69 0.90
N LEU A 136 -3.79 0.32 0.36
CA LEU A 136 -3.45 0.29 -1.03
C LEU A 136 -2.73 -1.03 -1.34
N ALA A 137 -3.40 -1.95 -2.00
CA ALA A 137 -2.80 -3.20 -2.44
C ALA A 137 -2.58 -3.20 -3.96
N ALA A 138 -1.35 -3.42 -4.39
CA ALA A 138 -0.98 -3.48 -5.79
C ALA A 138 -1.16 -4.90 -6.33
N VAL A 139 -1.97 -5.09 -7.37
CA VAL A 139 -2.18 -6.40 -7.99
C VAL A 139 -1.02 -6.68 -8.94
N VAL A 140 0.02 -7.35 -8.44
CA VAL A 140 1.29 -7.55 -9.16
C VAL A 140 1.26 -8.74 -10.11
N ASN A 141 0.41 -9.76 -9.83
CA ASN A 141 0.29 -10.95 -10.67
C ASN A 141 -1.08 -11.63 -10.49
N THR A 142 -1.35 -12.61 -11.33
CA THR A 142 -2.60 -13.41 -11.29
C THR A 142 -2.56 -14.41 -10.14
N ASN A 143 -3.67 -14.55 -9.42
CA ASN A 143 -3.80 -15.57 -8.38
C ASN A 143 -3.85 -16.99 -8.99
N GLY A 144 -3.37 -17.97 -8.24
CA GLY A 144 -3.33 -19.37 -8.70
C GLY A 144 -3.03 -20.35 -7.57
N PRO A 145 -2.86 -21.65 -7.91
CA PRO A 145 -2.75 -22.72 -6.91
C PRO A 145 -1.48 -22.65 -6.03
N ARG A 146 -0.46 -21.91 -6.47
CA ARG A 146 0.81 -21.75 -5.75
C ARG A 146 1.11 -20.24 -5.58
N PRO A 147 0.35 -19.52 -4.76
CA PRO A 147 0.42 -18.07 -4.69
C PRO A 147 1.82 -17.56 -4.31
N TYR A 148 2.50 -18.22 -3.39
CA TYR A 148 3.86 -17.85 -3.01
C TYR A 148 4.85 -17.97 -4.18
N THR A 149 4.82 -19.07 -4.92
CA THR A 149 5.65 -19.24 -6.12
C THR A 149 5.35 -18.19 -7.18
N ILE A 150 4.07 -17.84 -7.35
CA ILE A 150 3.65 -16.81 -8.30
C ILE A 150 4.23 -15.44 -7.91
N LEU A 151 4.20 -15.08 -6.63
CA LEU A 151 4.83 -13.86 -6.12
C LEU A 151 6.33 -13.86 -6.40
N GLN A 152 7.04 -14.95 -6.08
CA GLN A 152 8.48 -15.06 -6.34
C GLN A 152 8.83 -14.90 -7.84
N MET A 153 7.98 -15.42 -8.73
CA MET A 153 8.18 -15.37 -10.18
C MET A 153 7.57 -14.14 -10.86
N THR A 154 7.05 -13.19 -10.09
CA THR A 154 6.49 -11.95 -10.64
C THR A 154 7.59 -11.14 -11.34
N PRO A 155 7.36 -10.65 -12.58
CA PRO A 155 8.37 -9.87 -13.30
C PRO A 155 8.79 -8.62 -12.53
N LEU A 156 10.08 -8.45 -12.26
CA LEU A 156 10.63 -7.29 -11.56
C LEU A 156 10.23 -5.97 -12.24
N SER A 157 10.20 -5.93 -13.56
CA SER A 157 9.79 -4.75 -14.32
C SER A 157 8.37 -4.28 -13.96
N LYS A 158 7.45 -5.22 -13.71
CA LYS A 158 6.09 -4.92 -13.28
C LYS A 158 6.10 -4.30 -11.88
N VAL A 159 6.86 -4.89 -10.96
CA VAL A 159 6.98 -4.40 -9.58
C VAL A 159 7.57 -2.99 -9.57
N LEU A 160 8.66 -2.76 -10.30
CA LEU A 160 9.29 -1.44 -10.41
C LEU A 160 8.34 -0.40 -11.02
N GLN A 161 7.63 -0.76 -12.11
CA GLN A 161 6.63 0.13 -12.71
C GLN A 161 5.56 0.55 -11.70
N MET A 162 5.00 -0.41 -10.95
CA MET A 162 3.95 -0.12 -9.97
C MET A 162 4.50 0.66 -8.77
N THR A 163 5.73 0.38 -8.33
CA THR A 163 6.45 1.18 -7.32
C THR A 163 6.51 2.65 -7.73
N GLU A 164 7.01 2.96 -8.93
CA GLU A 164 7.13 4.34 -9.40
C GLU A 164 5.76 5.03 -9.52
N GLN A 165 4.71 4.31 -9.91
CA GLN A 165 3.35 4.86 -9.98
C GLN A 165 2.82 5.25 -8.60
N ILE A 166 3.05 4.43 -7.56
CA ILE A 166 2.65 4.76 -6.18
C ILE A 166 3.44 5.96 -5.67
N VAL A 167 4.77 5.95 -5.83
CA VAL A 167 5.66 7.02 -5.38
C VAL A 167 5.32 8.34 -6.07
N ALA A 168 5.07 8.32 -7.37
CA ALA A 168 4.66 9.51 -8.12
C ALA A 168 3.33 10.09 -7.61
N ALA A 169 2.33 9.23 -7.33
CA ALA A 169 1.05 9.67 -6.80
C ALA A 169 1.18 10.28 -5.40
N VAL A 170 1.98 9.68 -4.50
CA VAL A 170 2.26 10.23 -3.16
C VAL A 170 2.97 11.58 -3.27
N SER A 171 4.02 11.67 -4.10
CA SER A 171 4.77 12.90 -4.29
C SER A 171 3.90 14.01 -4.88
N GLN A 172 3.06 13.69 -5.85
CA GLN A 172 2.14 14.65 -6.47
C GLN A 172 1.22 15.30 -5.45
N VAL A 173 0.74 14.54 -4.46
CA VAL A 173 -0.23 15.01 -3.48
C VAL A 173 0.43 15.69 -2.29
N PHE A 174 1.51 15.12 -1.78
CA PHE A 174 2.07 15.53 -0.47
C PHE A 174 3.35 16.38 -0.56
N GLN A 175 4.08 16.37 -1.69
CA GLN A 175 5.27 17.25 -1.84
C GLN A 175 4.92 18.67 -2.35
N LYS A 176 3.69 18.92 -2.76
CA LYS A 176 3.25 20.25 -3.25
C LYS A 176 2.91 21.26 -2.14
N ARG A 177 3.23 20.92 -0.88
CA ARG A 177 2.94 21.83 0.26
C ARG A 177 4.20 22.29 0.94
#